data_62c1fc47fa2a007ca804fdcbb4262613
#
_entry.id   62c1fc47fa2a007ca804fdcbb4262613
#
_cell.length_a   1.000
_cell.length_b   1.000
_cell.length_c   1.000
_cell.angle_alpha   90.00
_cell.angle_beta   90.00
_cell.angle_gamma   90.00
#
_symmetry.space_group_name_H-M   'P 1'
#
loop_
_entity.id
_entity.type
_entity.pdbx_description
1 polymer ?
#
loop_
_entity_poly.entity_id
_entity_poly.type
_entity_poly.pdbx_seq_one_letter_code
_entity_poly.pdbx_strand_id
1 'polypeptide(L)'
;MSTQSPVSNPQSPKKIGITGQNGFVGRHLYNTLGLFPEDFQRIDFQKEYFENENKLDQFVAECDVIVHLAAMNRHESEQFIYETNVGLAQKLVDSLKRTDSKAHVMISSSTQEERDNLYGKSKKEGREALANWAKENGGKITGLIIPNVFGAFGKPFYNSFISTFCHQLTHGETPTIANDGEVKLIYVQELVEIIINEIKEGNSKPDLLIDATATKKVSEVLTLLNDYKTKYFDGGEIPQINDSFEHNLFNIYRSYIDYKTHYPVKFTQHTDPRGAFVEVIRLGIGGQCSFSTTVPGITRGNHYHTRKIERFAVIKGKALIQLRKIDTNEVLDFYLDGNEPAYVDMPIWYTHNIKNIGEEELYTIFWINEPFNPDNADTYFLEV
;
A
#
# COMPACT_ATOMS: atom_id res chain seq x y z
N MET A 1 -22.52 -44.33 -10.87
CA MET A 1 -22.01 -43.45 -11.94
C MET A 1 -21.78 -42.09 -11.30
N SER A 2 -20.55 -41.78 -10.97
CA SER A 2 -20.16 -40.48 -10.40
C SER A 2 -19.94 -39.51 -11.54
N THR A 3 -20.79 -38.52 -11.67
CA THR A 3 -20.61 -37.40 -12.59
C THR A 3 -19.51 -36.51 -12.05
N GLN A 4 -18.29 -36.63 -12.56
CA GLN A 4 -17.25 -35.63 -12.42
C GLN A 4 -17.70 -34.35 -13.12
N SER A 5 -17.83 -33.27 -12.33
CA SER A 5 -17.98 -31.91 -12.88
C SER A 5 -16.79 -31.62 -13.81
N PRO A 6 -17.00 -30.95 -14.96
CA PRO A 6 -15.89 -30.62 -15.86
C PRO A 6 -14.90 -29.70 -15.12
N VAL A 7 -13.65 -30.14 -15.03
CA VAL A 7 -12.52 -29.31 -14.62
C VAL A 7 -12.41 -28.20 -15.67
N SER A 8 -12.73 -26.97 -15.28
CA SER A 8 -12.53 -25.79 -16.14
C SER A 8 -11.04 -25.72 -16.47
N ASN A 9 -10.71 -25.72 -17.77
CA ASN A 9 -9.35 -25.41 -18.22
C ASN A 9 -8.88 -24.13 -17.55
N PRO A 10 -7.69 -24.08 -16.93
CA PRO A 10 -7.19 -22.86 -16.34
C PRO A 10 -7.09 -21.80 -17.45
N GLN A 11 -7.86 -20.73 -17.29
CA GLN A 11 -7.82 -19.59 -18.19
C GLN A 11 -6.43 -18.93 -18.02
N SER A 12 -5.75 -18.58 -19.10
CA SER A 12 -4.45 -17.91 -19.03
C SER A 12 -4.59 -16.59 -18.23
N PRO A 13 -3.57 -16.23 -17.41
CA PRO A 13 -3.61 -15.00 -16.63
C PRO A 13 -3.93 -13.77 -17.50
N LYS A 14 -4.81 -12.90 -17.03
CA LYS A 14 -5.09 -11.63 -17.74
C LYS A 14 -3.85 -10.73 -17.72
N LYS A 15 -3.48 -10.20 -18.87
CA LYS A 15 -2.36 -9.28 -19.05
C LYS A 15 -2.77 -7.85 -18.69
N ILE A 16 -2.22 -7.33 -17.58
CA ILE A 16 -2.59 -6.04 -17.02
C ILE A 16 -1.42 -5.06 -17.17
N GLY A 17 -1.64 -3.99 -17.92
CA GLY A 17 -0.72 -2.85 -18.02
C GLY A 17 -1.19 -1.68 -17.15
N ILE A 18 -0.26 -1.05 -16.42
CA ILE A 18 -0.58 0.10 -15.56
C ILE A 18 0.26 1.29 -15.98
N THR A 19 -0.34 2.27 -16.65
CA THR A 19 0.37 3.54 -16.86
C THR A 19 0.43 4.28 -15.53
N GLY A 20 1.62 4.76 -15.15
CA GLY A 20 1.83 5.35 -13.84
C GLY A 20 2.03 4.31 -12.72
N GLN A 21 2.49 3.09 -13.05
CA GLN A 21 2.75 2.00 -12.09
C GLN A 21 3.68 2.39 -10.93
N ASN A 22 4.60 3.34 -11.14
CA ASN A 22 5.51 3.85 -10.11
C ASN A 22 4.91 4.96 -9.23
N GLY A 23 3.67 5.40 -9.53
CA GLY A 23 2.91 6.35 -8.72
C GLY A 23 2.34 5.71 -7.46
N PHE A 24 1.72 6.53 -6.60
CA PHE A 24 1.18 6.07 -5.31
C PHE A 24 0.17 4.92 -5.47
N VAL A 25 -0.95 5.14 -6.17
CA VAL A 25 -1.97 4.10 -6.39
C VAL A 25 -1.43 2.99 -7.30
N GLY A 26 -0.67 3.36 -8.34
CA GLY A 26 -0.11 2.41 -9.31
C GLY A 26 0.76 1.35 -8.66
N ARG A 27 1.62 1.74 -7.71
CA ARG A 27 2.50 0.80 -6.99
C ARG A 27 1.71 -0.17 -6.12
N HIS A 28 0.69 0.31 -5.39
CA HIS A 28 -0.18 -0.57 -4.60
C HIS A 28 -0.91 -1.57 -5.50
N LEU A 29 -1.48 -1.12 -6.62
CA LEU A 29 -2.13 -2.01 -7.59
C LEU A 29 -1.14 -3.02 -8.19
N TYR A 30 0.01 -2.57 -8.65
CA TYR A 30 1.05 -3.42 -9.24
C TYR A 30 1.50 -4.53 -8.27
N ASN A 31 1.73 -4.16 -7.00
CA ASN A 31 2.14 -5.11 -5.96
C ASN A 31 1.03 -6.09 -5.62
N THR A 32 -0.21 -5.61 -5.48
CA THR A 32 -1.36 -6.47 -5.17
C THR A 32 -1.65 -7.47 -6.31
N LEU A 33 -1.56 -7.06 -7.57
CA LEU A 33 -1.68 -7.99 -8.70
C LEU A 33 -0.62 -9.09 -8.66
N GLY A 34 0.58 -8.79 -8.16
CA GLY A 34 1.66 -9.77 -7.97
C GLY A 34 1.39 -10.83 -6.92
N LEU A 35 0.40 -10.63 -6.02
CA LEU A 35 -0.04 -11.65 -5.06
C LEU A 35 -0.88 -12.76 -5.73
N PHE A 36 -1.37 -12.52 -6.94
CA PHE A 36 -2.28 -13.43 -7.67
C PHE A 36 -1.74 -13.74 -9.07
N PRO A 37 -0.54 -14.37 -9.21
CA PRO A 37 0.11 -14.60 -10.49
C PRO A 37 -0.67 -15.57 -11.39
N GLU A 38 -1.51 -16.42 -10.81
CA GLU A 38 -2.39 -17.32 -11.54
C GLU A 38 -3.54 -16.58 -12.26
N ASP A 39 -3.97 -15.45 -11.71
CA ASP A 39 -5.06 -14.62 -12.25
C ASP A 39 -4.54 -13.52 -13.18
N PHE A 40 -3.34 -12.95 -12.88
CA PHE A 40 -2.84 -11.74 -13.50
C PHE A 40 -1.38 -11.83 -13.92
N GLN A 41 -1.09 -11.44 -15.15
CA GLN A 41 0.26 -11.17 -15.65
C GLN A 41 0.44 -9.65 -15.74
N ARG A 42 1.43 -9.12 -15.02
CA ARG A 42 1.77 -7.70 -15.07
C ARG A 42 2.61 -7.39 -16.30
N ILE A 43 2.19 -6.38 -17.07
CA ILE A 43 2.93 -5.87 -18.24
C ILE A 43 3.61 -4.58 -17.84
N ASP A 44 4.94 -4.54 -17.95
CA ASP A 44 5.73 -3.39 -17.54
C ASP A 44 5.47 -2.16 -18.42
N PHE A 45 5.35 -1.01 -17.75
CA PHE A 45 5.19 0.28 -18.40
C PHE A 45 6.30 1.24 -17.97
N GLN A 46 6.92 1.90 -18.94
CA GLN A 46 7.91 2.96 -18.71
C GLN A 46 7.33 4.30 -19.10
N LYS A 47 7.58 5.36 -18.29
CA LYS A 47 7.06 6.71 -18.55
C LYS A 47 7.40 7.22 -19.95
N GLU A 48 8.58 6.86 -20.44
CA GLU A 48 9.13 7.23 -21.74
C GLU A 48 8.34 6.64 -22.91
N TYR A 49 7.46 5.65 -22.68
CA TYR A 49 6.59 5.10 -23.74
C TYR A 49 5.61 6.15 -24.26
N PHE A 50 5.19 7.11 -23.43
CA PHE A 50 4.37 8.22 -23.89
C PHE A 50 5.10 9.17 -24.87
N GLU A 51 6.42 9.10 -24.94
CA GLU A 51 7.25 9.89 -25.89
C GLU A 51 7.71 9.04 -27.09
N ASN A 52 7.28 7.79 -27.19
CA ASN A 52 7.63 6.88 -28.27
C ASN A 52 6.42 6.05 -28.70
N GLU A 53 5.79 6.45 -29.83
CA GLU A 53 4.57 5.84 -30.35
C GLU A 53 4.70 4.32 -30.54
N ASN A 54 5.82 3.82 -31.08
CA ASN A 54 6.02 2.39 -31.32
C ASN A 54 6.05 1.60 -30.00
N LYS A 55 6.69 2.13 -28.96
CA LYS A 55 6.73 1.47 -27.65
C LYS A 55 5.37 1.52 -26.95
N LEU A 56 4.63 2.61 -27.08
CA LEU A 56 3.28 2.72 -26.54
C LEU A 56 2.35 1.77 -27.26
N ASP A 57 2.45 1.64 -28.59
CA ASP A 57 1.63 0.72 -29.40
C ASP A 57 1.95 -0.75 -29.06
N GLN A 58 3.21 -1.10 -28.85
CA GLN A 58 3.60 -2.45 -28.41
C GLN A 58 3.01 -2.77 -27.02
N PHE A 59 3.12 -1.84 -26.06
CA PHE A 59 2.52 -2.00 -24.73
C PHE A 59 1.00 -2.18 -24.82
N VAL A 60 0.31 -1.32 -25.58
CA VAL A 60 -1.16 -1.37 -25.74
C VAL A 60 -1.59 -2.69 -26.39
N ALA A 61 -0.87 -3.15 -27.41
CA ALA A 61 -1.19 -4.42 -28.09
C ALA A 61 -0.99 -5.66 -27.22
N GLU A 62 -0.13 -5.59 -26.21
CA GLU A 62 0.15 -6.72 -25.31
C GLU A 62 -0.89 -6.86 -24.19
N CYS A 63 -1.62 -5.78 -23.84
CA CYS A 63 -2.51 -5.75 -22.68
C CYS A 63 -3.93 -6.24 -22.99
N ASP A 64 -4.50 -7.07 -22.10
CA ASP A 64 -5.93 -7.35 -22.04
C ASP A 64 -6.69 -6.24 -21.33
N VAL A 65 -6.04 -5.63 -20.29
CA VAL A 65 -6.57 -4.51 -19.51
C VAL A 65 -5.48 -3.45 -19.34
N ILE A 66 -5.84 -2.19 -19.50
CA ILE A 66 -4.95 -1.05 -19.25
C ILE A 66 -5.55 -0.19 -18.15
N VAL A 67 -4.86 -0.07 -17.00
CA VAL A 67 -5.26 0.84 -15.93
C VAL A 67 -4.45 2.13 -16.06
N HIS A 68 -5.10 3.19 -16.56
CA HIS A 68 -4.48 4.49 -16.80
C HIS A 68 -4.53 5.36 -15.54
N LEU A 69 -3.45 5.33 -14.77
CA LEU A 69 -3.25 6.12 -13.55
C LEU A 69 -2.25 7.27 -13.74
N ALA A 70 -1.55 7.31 -14.88
CA ALA A 70 -0.60 8.37 -15.19
C ALA A 70 -1.31 9.71 -15.28
N ALA A 71 -0.98 10.63 -14.38
CA ALA A 71 -1.51 11.98 -14.34
C ALA A 71 -0.57 12.89 -13.56
N MET A 72 -0.62 14.18 -13.86
CA MET A 72 -0.01 15.23 -13.07
C MET A 72 -1.05 15.80 -12.09
N ASN A 73 -0.74 15.77 -10.79
CA ASN A 73 -1.65 16.24 -9.76
C ASN A 73 -1.24 17.59 -9.16
N ARG A 74 0.02 18.02 -9.36
CA ARG A 74 0.55 19.26 -8.80
C ARG A 74 1.66 19.82 -9.68
N HIS A 75 1.53 21.10 -10.01
CA HIS A 75 2.51 21.93 -10.71
C HIS A 75 2.20 23.40 -10.39
N GLU A 76 3.13 24.32 -10.59
CA GLU A 76 2.93 25.75 -10.38
C GLU A 76 1.88 26.33 -11.36
N SER A 77 1.83 25.82 -12.60
CA SER A 77 0.84 26.17 -13.61
C SER A 77 -0.29 25.13 -13.65
N GLU A 78 -1.49 25.54 -13.33
CA GLU A 78 -2.70 24.71 -13.47
C GLU A 78 -2.98 24.38 -14.95
N GLN A 79 -2.66 25.28 -15.86
CA GLN A 79 -2.79 25.06 -17.30
C GLN A 79 -1.88 23.92 -17.77
N PHE A 80 -0.64 23.85 -17.26
CA PHE A 80 0.28 22.76 -17.56
C PHE A 80 -0.21 21.41 -17.03
N ILE A 81 -0.86 21.39 -15.86
CA ILE A 81 -1.52 20.19 -15.34
C ILE A 81 -2.61 19.72 -16.31
N TYR A 82 -3.47 20.65 -16.74
CA TYR A 82 -4.57 20.35 -17.65
C TYR A 82 -4.05 19.77 -18.97
N GLU A 83 -3.14 20.47 -19.64
CA GLU A 83 -2.58 20.05 -20.93
C GLU A 83 -1.87 18.69 -20.84
N THR A 84 -1.11 18.47 -19.76
CA THR A 84 -0.44 17.19 -19.52
C THR A 84 -1.43 16.04 -19.37
N ASN A 85 -2.46 16.21 -18.56
CA ASN A 85 -3.41 15.12 -18.29
C ASN A 85 -4.25 14.77 -19.52
N VAL A 86 -4.75 15.79 -20.22
CA VAL A 86 -5.50 15.58 -21.47
C VAL A 86 -4.59 14.97 -22.54
N GLY A 87 -3.35 15.46 -22.66
CA GLY A 87 -2.38 14.94 -23.62
C GLY A 87 -2.01 13.48 -23.38
N LEU A 88 -1.84 13.05 -22.12
CA LEU A 88 -1.58 11.64 -21.79
C LEU A 88 -2.76 10.73 -22.16
N ALA A 89 -3.99 11.15 -21.88
CA ALA A 89 -5.19 10.40 -22.26
C ALA A 89 -5.32 10.32 -23.79
N GLN A 90 -5.05 11.43 -24.50
CA GLN A 90 -5.12 11.46 -25.96
C GLN A 90 -4.07 10.55 -26.61
N LYS A 91 -2.81 10.58 -26.13
CA LYS A 91 -1.75 9.66 -26.61
C LYS A 91 -2.18 8.18 -26.46
N LEU A 92 -2.84 7.84 -25.34
CA LEU A 92 -3.38 6.51 -25.16
C LEU A 92 -4.49 6.19 -26.14
N VAL A 93 -5.45 7.10 -26.34
CA VAL A 93 -6.53 6.96 -27.35
C VAL A 93 -5.95 6.73 -28.74
N ASP A 94 -4.95 7.51 -29.12
CA ASP A 94 -4.32 7.42 -30.46
C ASP A 94 -3.63 6.05 -30.64
N SER A 95 -2.94 5.55 -29.62
CA SER A 95 -2.32 4.24 -29.62
C SER A 95 -3.35 3.09 -29.70
N LEU A 96 -4.44 3.20 -28.93
CA LEU A 96 -5.57 2.23 -28.98
C LEU A 96 -6.21 2.18 -30.39
N LYS A 97 -6.32 3.33 -31.08
CA LYS A 97 -6.82 3.39 -32.46
C LYS A 97 -5.82 2.80 -33.47
N ARG A 98 -4.54 3.14 -33.38
CA ARG A 98 -3.49 2.60 -34.28
C ARG A 98 -3.37 1.09 -34.18
N THR A 99 -3.50 0.53 -32.99
CA THR A 99 -3.37 -0.90 -32.72
C THR A 99 -4.67 -1.70 -32.90
N ASP A 100 -5.78 -1.04 -33.20
CA ASP A 100 -7.15 -1.62 -33.16
C ASP A 100 -7.41 -2.43 -31.88
N SER A 101 -6.85 -1.94 -30.76
CA SER A 101 -6.93 -2.63 -29.47
C SER A 101 -8.38 -2.74 -28.97
N LYS A 102 -8.71 -3.90 -28.39
CA LYS A 102 -9.97 -4.17 -27.70
C LYS A 102 -9.77 -4.31 -26.18
N ALA A 103 -8.63 -3.87 -25.67
CA ALA A 103 -8.33 -3.90 -24.25
C ALA A 103 -9.41 -3.16 -23.44
N HIS A 104 -9.70 -3.67 -22.24
CA HIS A 104 -10.52 -2.95 -21.29
C HIS A 104 -9.68 -1.82 -20.68
N VAL A 105 -10.01 -0.57 -20.97
CA VAL A 105 -9.30 0.59 -20.41
C VAL A 105 -10.02 1.05 -19.15
N MET A 106 -9.27 1.17 -18.05
CA MET A 106 -9.74 1.77 -16.81
C MET A 106 -8.97 3.07 -16.60
N ILE A 107 -9.67 4.19 -16.41
CA ILE A 107 -9.03 5.50 -16.19
C ILE A 107 -9.37 6.06 -14.81
N SER A 108 -8.34 6.50 -14.07
CA SER A 108 -8.56 7.26 -12.84
C SER A 108 -9.08 8.66 -13.15
N SER A 109 -10.26 8.98 -12.64
CA SER A 109 -10.76 10.33 -12.55
C SER A 109 -10.92 10.77 -11.09
N SER A 110 -11.64 11.83 -10.81
CA SER A 110 -11.73 12.40 -9.48
C SER A 110 -13.11 13.01 -9.23
N THR A 111 -13.59 12.96 -7.98
CA THR A 111 -14.76 13.73 -7.54
C THR A 111 -14.58 15.25 -7.72
N GLN A 112 -13.39 15.71 -8.10
CA GLN A 112 -13.14 17.10 -8.48
C GLN A 112 -13.63 17.45 -9.89
N GLU A 113 -14.10 16.49 -10.70
CA GLU A 113 -14.75 16.76 -11.99
C GLU A 113 -15.90 17.76 -11.89
N GLU A 114 -16.58 17.77 -10.74
CA GLU A 114 -17.70 18.68 -10.44
C GLU A 114 -17.26 20.08 -10.00
N ARG A 115 -15.94 20.31 -9.83
CA ARG A 115 -15.39 21.60 -9.38
C ARG A 115 -14.94 22.43 -10.56
N ASP A 116 -15.07 23.76 -10.43
CA ASP A 116 -14.54 24.68 -11.42
C ASP A 116 -13.02 24.90 -11.22
N ASN A 117 -12.22 23.86 -11.53
CA ASN A 117 -10.76 23.92 -11.56
C ASN A 117 -10.22 23.13 -12.77
N LEU A 118 -9.03 23.49 -13.24
CA LEU A 118 -8.43 22.88 -14.44
C LEU A 118 -8.04 21.41 -14.22
N TYR A 119 -7.68 21.03 -13.01
CA TYR A 119 -7.41 19.61 -12.69
C TYR A 119 -8.67 18.74 -12.88
N GLY A 120 -9.79 19.12 -12.26
CA GLY A 120 -11.05 18.40 -12.42
C GLY A 120 -11.51 18.32 -13.89
N LYS A 121 -11.42 19.44 -14.59
CA LYS A 121 -11.73 19.50 -16.05
C LYS A 121 -10.86 18.54 -16.85
N SER A 122 -9.53 18.50 -16.59
CA SER A 122 -8.61 17.58 -17.29
C SER A 122 -8.94 16.10 -17.05
N LYS A 123 -9.35 15.76 -15.84
CA LYS A 123 -9.73 14.37 -15.47
C LYS A 123 -11.00 13.96 -16.18
N LYS A 124 -12.00 14.84 -16.22
CA LYS A 124 -13.27 14.63 -16.94
C LYS A 124 -13.03 14.45 -18.44
N GLU A 125 -12.29 15.36 -19.06
CA GLU A 125 -12.02 15.33 -20.50
C GLU A 125 -11.25 14.07 -20.91
N GLY A 126 -10.23 13.67 -20.13
CA GLY A 126 -9.49 12.42 -20.37
C GLY A 126 -10.40 11.19 -20.28
N ARG A 127 -11.31 11.14 -19.30
CA ARG A 127 -12.29 10.06 -19.16
C ARG A 127 -13.27 10.02 -20.31
N GLU A 128 -13.81 11.19 -20.73
CA GLU A 128 -14.74 11.30 -21.85
C GLU A 128 -14.07 10.94 -23.19
N ALA A 129 -12.81 11.29 -23.40
CA ALA A 129 -12.05 10.92 -24.60
C ALA A 129 -11.94 9.38 -24.74
N LEU A 130 -11.62 8.67 -23.65
CA LEU A 130 -11.57 7.21 -23.66
C LEU A 130 -12.96 6.56 -23.75
N ALA A 131 -14.01 7.18 -23.17
CA ALA A 131 -15.37 6.72 -23.32
C ALA A 131 -15.87 6.83 -24.78
N ASN A 132 -15.51 7.93 -25.45
CA ASN A 132 -15.81 8.11 -26.87
C ASN A 132 -15.06 7.10 -27.74
N TRP A 133 -13.75 6.87 -27.46
CA TRP A 133 -13.01 5.82 -28.14
C TRP A 133 -13.66 4.45 -27.99
N ALA A 134 -14.06 4.06 -26.79
CA ALA A 134 -14.69 2.77 -26.54
C ALA A 134 -16.02 2.62 -27.32
N LYS A 135 -16.84 3.68 -27.35
CA LYS A 135 -18.11 3.72 -28.10
C LYS A 135 -17.89 3.59 -29.62
N GLU A 136 -16.89 4.28 -30.17
CA GLU A 136 -16.60 4.30 -31.61
C GLU A 136 -15.92 3.03 -32.11
N ASN A 137 -15.09 2.40 -31.26
CA ASN A 137 -14.22 1.29 -31.69
C ASN A 137 -14.62 -0.06 -31.06
N GLY A 138 -15.73 -0.13 -30.30
CA GLY A 138 -16.21 -1.36 -29.66
C GLY A 138 -15.29 -1.84 -28.53
N GLY A 139 -14.51 -0.95 -27.93
CA GLY A 139 -13.70 -1.21 -26.75
C GLY A 139 -14.52 -1.19 -25.47
N LYS A 140 -13.87 -1.45 -24.32
CA LYS A 140 -14.47 -1.33 -22.98
C LYS A 140 -13.78 -0.25 -22.18
N ILE A 141 -14.55 0.46 -21.37
CA ILE A 141 -14.06 1.56 -20.51
C ILE A 141 -14.64 1.46 -19.09
N THR A 142 -13.83 1.65 -18.07
CA THR A 142 -14.28 1.97 -16.71
C THR A 142 -13.65 3.28 -16.27
N GLY A 143 -14.47 4.32 -16.14
CA GLY A 143 -14.07 5.63 -15.62
C GLY A 143 -14.23 5.66 -14.11
N LEU A 144 -13.13 5.63 -13.36
CA LEU A 144 -13.14 5.58 -11.91
C LEU A 144 -13.17 7.01 -11.34
N ILE A 145 -14.31 7.47 -10.83
CA ILE A 145 -14.47 8.79 -10.19
C ILE A 145 -14.13 8.63 -8.70
N ILE A 146 -12.88 8.93 -8.35
CA ILE A 146 -12.25 8.54 -7.09
C ILE A 146 -12.28 9.71 -6.08
N PRO A 147 -12.66 9.50 -4.80
CA PRO A 147 -12.50 10.48 -3.72
C PRO A 147 -11.03 10.65 -3.33
N ASN A 148 -10.73 11.36 -2.20
CA ASN A 148 -9.35 11.51 -1.75
C ASN A 148 -8.80 10.16 -1.27
N VAL A 149 -7.71 9.72 -1.90
CA VAL A 149 -7.05 8.46 -1.57
C VAL A 149 -5.98 8.71 -0.49
N PHE A 150 -5.97 7.87 0.53
CA PHE A 150 -4.94 7.86 1.56
C PHE A 150 -4.33 6.46 1.70
N GLY A 151 -3.06 6.37 2.13
CA GLY A 151 -2.38 5.08 2.23
C GLY A 151 -0.90 5.22 2.55
N ALA A 152 -0.27 4.08 2.82
CA ALA A 152 1.16 4.00 3.08
C ALA A 152 1.99 4.44 1.85
N PHE A 153 3.15 5.02 2.11
CA PHE A 153 4.12 5.46 1.08
C PHE A 153 3.63 6.58 0.16
N GLY A 154 2.57 7.29 0.52
CA GLY A 154 2.19 8.55 -0.14
C GLY A 154 3.30 9.60 0.03
N LYS A 155 3.55 10.42 -0.99
CA LYS A 155 4.59 11.46 -0.92
C LYS A 155 4.15 12.58 0.04
N PRO A 156 4.91 12.87 1.12
CA PRO A 156 4.65 14.01 1.99
C PRO A 156 4.72 15.34 1.23
N PHE A 157 4.03 16.35 1.71
CA PHE A 157 4.00 17.72 1.14
C PHE A 157 3.58 17.75 -0.34
N TYR A 158 2.83 16.75 -0.79
CA TYR A 158 2.35 16.66 -2.17
C TYR A 158 0.82 16.78 -2.24
N ASN A 159 0.06 15.70 -2.15
CA ASN A 159 -1.40 15.72 -2.34
C ASN A 159 -2.20 15.13 -1.18
N SER A 160 -1.56 14.62 -0.13
CA SER A 160 -2.21 14.02 1.01
C SER A 160 -1.80 14.73 2.29
N PHE A 161 -2.77 15.35 2.98
CA PHE A 161 -2.52 15.92 4.31
C PHE A 161 -2.17 14.82 5.31
N ILE A 162 -2.76 13.61 5.21
CA ILE A 162 -2.45 12.47 6.07
C ILE A 162 -0.98 12.08 5.94
N SER A 163 -0.47 11.95 4.71
CA SER A 163 0.94 11.65 4.45
C SER A 163 1.86 12.73 5.03
N THR A 164 1.48 13.99 4.90
CA THR A 164 2.24 15.13 5.42
C THR A 164 2.26 15.12 6.95
N PHE A 165 1.11 14.94 7.60
CA PHE A 165 1.02 14.89 9.05
C PHE A 165 1.77 13.70 9.65
N CYS A 166 1.64 12.51 9.06
CA CYS A 166 2.40 11.33 9.49
C CYS A 166 3.91 11.60 9.42
N HIS A 167 4.38 12.15 8.30
CA HIS A 167 5.79 12.49 8.13
C HIS A 167 6.24 13.51 9.17
N GLN A 168 5.53 14.62 9.32
CA GLN A 168 5.87 15.67 10.28
C GLN A 168 5.97 15.13 11.70
N LEU A 169 4.96 14.39 12.18
CA LEU A 169 4.93 13.86 13.54
C LEU A 169 6.06 12.85 13.81
N THR A 170 6.41 12.03 12.83
CA THR A 170 7.51 11.05 12.98
C THR A 170 8.91 11.67 12.84
N HIS A 171 9.01 12.91 12.36
CA HIS A 171 10.26 13.66 12.19
C HIS A 171 10.38 14.86 13.15
N GLY A 172 9.53 14.92 14.20
CA GLY A 172 9.60 15.96 15.23
C GLY A 172 9.07 17.33 14.81
N GLU A 173 8.34 17.39 13.69
CA GLU A 173 7.69 18.60 13.22
C GLU A 173 6.26 18.70 13.78
N THR A 174 5.72 19.93 13.86
CA THR A 174 4.33 20.17 14.32
C THR A 174 3.43 20.42 13.12
N PRO A 175 2.45 19.53 12.84
CA PRO A 175 1.46 19.78 11.80
C PRO A 175 0.60 21.01 12.07
N THR A 176 0.26 21.73 11.01
CA THR A 176 -0.67 22.87 11.06
C THR A 176 -1.87 22.64 10.15
N ILE A 177 -3.06 22.99 10.62
CA ILE A 177 -4.31 22.89 9.86
C ILE A 177 -4.59 24.24 9.21
N ALA A 178 -4.52 24.30 7.88
CA ALA A 178 -4.89 25.51 7.15
C ALA A 178 -6.42 25.64 6.96
N ASN A 179 -7.11 24.50 6.79
CA ASN A 179 -8.56 24.44 6.65
C ASN A 179 -9.07 23.14 7.30
N ASP A 180 -9.97 23.26 8.27
CA ASP A 180 -10.57 22.13 8.99
C ASP A 180 -11.89 21.69 8.34
N GLY A 181 -11.85 21.34 7.06
CA GLY A 181 -12.99 20.81 6.33
C GLY A 181 -13.18 19.31 6.52
N GLU A 182 -14.39 18.83 6.23
CA GLU A 182 -14.66 17.40 6.07
C GLU A 182 -14.07 16.89 4.76
N VAL A 183 -13.41 15.75 4.82
CA VAL A 183 -12.78 15.10 3.67
C VAL A 183 -13.34 13.69 3.51
N LYS A 184 -13.86 13.41 2.31
CA LYS A 184 -14.24 12.06 1.89
C LYS A 184 -12.99 11.29 1.50
N LEU A 185 -12.76 10.15 2.15
CA LEU A 185 -11.52 9.37 2.09
C LEU A 185 -11.80 7.94 1.65
N ILE A 186 -10.89 7.38 0.85
CA ILE A 186 -10.83 5.95 0.58
C ILE A 186 -9.40 5.45 0.83
N TYR A 187 -9.26 4.32 1.53
CA TYR A 187 -7.96 3.69 1.71
C TYR A 187 -7.46 3.09 0.40
N VAL A 188 -6.17 3.24 0.12
CA VAL A 188 -5.60 2.84 -1.18
C VAL A 188 -5.82 1.36 -1.48
N GLN A 189 -5.78 0.48 -0.47
CA GLN A 189 -5.98 -0.95 -0.68
C GLN A 189 -7.45 -1.27 -1.00
N GLU A 190 -8.41 -0.57 -0.38
CA GLU A 190 -9.84 -0.68 -0.71
C GLU A 190 -10.11 -0.24 -2.17
N LEU A 191 -9.47 0.84 -2.61
CA LEU A 191 -9.53 1.26 -4.01
C LEU A 191 -8.93 0.21 -4.96
N VAL A 192 -7.79 -0.38 -4.59
CA VAL A 192 -7.13 -1.44 -5.38
C VAL A 192 -8.03 -2.66 -5.50
N GLU A 193 -8.72 -3.07 -4.43
CA GLU A 193 -9.67 -4.18 -4.44
C GLU A 193 -10.85 -3.90 -5.39
N ILE A 194 -11.39 -2.68 -5.38
CA ILE A 194 -12.42 -2.25 -6.34
C ILE A 194 -11.90 -2.37 -7.77
N ILE A 195 -10.70 -1.86 -8.06
CA ILE A 195 -10.09 -1.94 -9.39
C ILE A 195 -9.94 -3.40 -9.82
N ILE A 196 -9.45 -4.28 -8.96
CA ILE A 196 -9.27 -5.71 -9.26
C ILE A 196 -10.62 -6.39 -9.53
N ASN A 197 -11.67 -6.06 -8.77
CA ASN A 197 -13.01 -6.60 -9.01
C ASN A 197 -13.55 -6.14 -10.37
N GLU A 198 -13.38 -4.87 -10.73
CA GLU A 198 -13.79 -4.37 -12.06
C GLU A 198 -13.00 -5.05 -13.20
N ILE A 199 -11.69 -5.34 -13.00
CA ILE A 199 -10.89 -6.14 -13.94
C ILE A 199 -11.46 -7.55 -14.10
N LYS A 200 -11.89 -8.18 -13.01
CA LYS A 200 -12.46 -9.53 -13.02
C LYS A 200 -13.82 -9.54 -13.71
N GLU A 201 -14.70 -8.60 -13.38
CA GLU A 201 -16.04 -8.46 -14.01
C GLU A 201 -15.94 -8.14 -15.50
N GLY A 202 -15.02 -7.27 -15.91
CA GLY A 202 -14.80 -6.90 -17.31
C GLY A 202 -15.96 -6.19 -17.97
N ASN A 203 -16.80 -5.49 -17.18
CA ASN A 203 -17.92 -4.70 -17.67
C ASN A 203 -17.48 -3.27 -18.03
N SER A 204 -18.21 -2.64 -18.95
CA SER A 204 -17.98 -1.24 -19.29
C SER A 204 -18.83 -0.34 -18.40
N LYS A 205 -18.17 0.55 -17.62
CA LYS A 205 -18.79 1.50 -16.68
C LYS A 205 -18.10 2.88 -16.85
N PRO A 206 -18.50 3.71 -17.83
CA PRO A 206 -17.78 4.94 -18.20
C PRO A 206 -17.67 5.98 -17.08
N ASP A 207 -18.53 5.91 -16.07
CA ASP A 207 -18.68 6.89 -14.97
C ASP A 207 -18.96 6.20 -13.63
N LEU A 208 -18.08 5.26 -13.24
CA LEU A 208 -18.17 4.55 -11.97
C LEU A 208 -17.76 5.48 -10.82
N LEU A 209 -18.74 5.96 -10.06
CA LEU A 209 -18.48 6.70 -8.82
C LEU A 209 -18.00 5.73 -7.74
N ILE A 210 -16.82 6.01 -7.19
CA ILE A 210 -16.26 5.23 -6.08
C ILE A 210 -16.67 5.89 -4.77
N ASP A 211 -17.35 5.13 -3.92
CA ASP A 211 -17.78 5.60 -2.61
C ASP A 211 -16.59 5.80 -1.67
N ALA A 212 -16.64 6.86 -0.87
CA ALA A 212 -15.69 7.03 0.22
C ALA A 212 -15.98 6.03 1.34
N THR A 213 -14.95 5.41 1.89
CA THR A 213 -15.09 4.47 3.02
C THR A 213 -15.03 5.16 4.38
N ALA A 214 -14.58 6.42 4.40
CA ALA A 214 -14.61 7.28 5.60
C ALA A 214 -14.84 8.75 5.22
N THR A 215 -15.50 9.49 6.13
CA THR A 215 -15.58 10.95 6.09
C THR A 215 -15.10 11.47 7.43
N LYS A 216 -14.06 12.30 7.43
CA LYS A 216 -13.41 12.81 8.66
C LYS A 216 -13.05 14.28 8.48
N LYS A 217 -13.10 15.05 9.58
CA LYS A 217 -12.47 16.38 9.62
C LYS A 217 -10.97 16.24 9.69
N VAL A 218 -10.27 17.24 9.16
CA VAL A 218 -8.80 17.27 9.21
C VAL A 218 -8.28 17.23 10.64
N SER A 219 -8.96 17.95 11.57
CA SER A 219 -8.65 17.97 13.00
C SER A 219 -8.85 16.62 13.69
N GLU A 220 -9.89 15.85 13.32
CA GLU A 220 -10.13 14.51 13.88
C GLU A 220 -8.97 13.56 13.52
N VAL A 221 -8.54 13.60 12.26
CA VAL A 221 -7.38 12.81 11.82
C VAL A 221 -6.11 13.21 12.55
N LEU A 222 -5.86 14.52 12.71
CA LEU A 222 -4.67 15.00 13.42
C LEU A 222 -4.70 14.59 14.91
N THR A 223 -5.87 14.55 15.53
CA THR A 223 -6.03 14.08 16.91
C THR A 223 -5.61 12.61 17.06
N LEU A 224 -6.07 11.72 16.16
CA LEU A 224 -5.66 10.32 16.15
C LEU A 224 -4.14 10.17 15.92
N LEU A 225 -3.58 10.92 14.99
CA LEU A 225 -2.15 10.86 14.70
C LEU A 225 -1.28 11.35 15.87
N ASN A 226 -1.72 12.37 16.62
CA ASN A 226 -1.06 12.81 17.84
C ASN A 226 -1.13 11.73 18.95
N ASP A 227 -2.26 11.02 19.07
CA ASP A 227 -2.39 9.89 19.99
C ASP A 227 -1.41 8.76 19.63
N TYR A 228 -1.29 8.44 18.33
CA TYR A 228 -0.31 7.45 17.85
C TYR A 228 1.13 7.89 18.11
N LYS A 229 1.44 9.19 17.94
CA LYS A 229 2.75 9.71 18.29
C LYS A 229 3.05 9.50 19.77
N THR A 230 2.15 9.92 20.65
CA THR A 230 2.38 9.90 22.11
C THR A 230 2.42 8.47 22.65
N LYS A 231 1.44 7.63 22.30
CA LYS A 231 1.35 6.26 22.83
C LYS A 231 2.34 5.33 22.17
N TYR A 232 2.35 5.30 20.84
CA TYR A 232 3.13 4.32 20.10
C TYR A 232 4.56 4.76 19.82
N PHE A 233 4.75 5.90 19.16
CA PHE A 233 6.09 6.33 18.73
C PHE A 233 6.98 6.69 19.92
N ASP A 234 6.45 7.46 20.88
CA ASP A 234 7.19 7.88 22.06
C ASP A 234 7.14 6.82 23.19
N GLY A 235 6.00 6.14 23.37
CA GLY A 235 5.74 5.25 24.52
C GLY A 235 5.81 3.75 24.23
N GLY A 236 5.89 3.31 22.97
CA GLY A 236 5.94 1.89 22.60
C GLY A 236 4.64 1.11 22.86
N GLU A 237 3.55 1.79 23.25
CA GLU A 237 2.23 1.21 23.47
C GLU A 237 1.48 1.05 22.15
N ILE A 238 0.88 -0.13 21.91
CA ILE A 238 0.00 -0.31 20.77
C ILE A 238 -1.34 0.37 21.10
N PRO A 239 -1.77 1.39 20.32
CA PRO A 239 -2.96 2.17 20.63
C PRO A 239 -4.23 1.34 20.47
N GLN A 240 -5.32 1.75 21.12
CA GLN A 240 -6.63 1.21 20.83
C GLN A 240 -7.02 1.56 19.40
N ILE A 241 -7.55 0.58 18.68
CA ILE A 241 -8.03 0.68 17.30
C ILE A 241 -9.50 0.29 17.31
N ASN A 242 -10.38 1.22 16.94
CA ASN A 242 -11.82 1.06 17.08
C ASN A 242 -12.52 0.61 15.78
N ASP A 243 -11.95 0.97 14.63
CA ASP A 243 -12.54 0.66 13.33
C ASP A 243 -11.45 0.43 12.24
N SER A 244 -11.88 0.10 11.03
CA SER A 244 -10.98 -0.12 9.89
C SER A 244 -10.24 1.15 9.48
N PHE A 245 -10.85 2.32 9.60
CA PHE A 245 -10.18 3.59 9.29
C PHE A 245 -8.99 3.83 10.23
N GLU A 246 -9.18 3.67 11.55
CA GLU A 246 -8.10 3.81 12.54
C GLU A 246 -7.01 2.77 12.33
N HIS A 247 -7.38 1.52 12.00
CA HIS A 247 -6.40 0.47 11.67
C HIS A 247 -5.54 0.86 10.46
N ASN A 248 -6.19 1.28 9.38
CA ASN A 248 -5.51 1.73 8.17
C ASN A 248 -4.64 2.96 8.46
N LEU A 249 -5.16 3.93 9.20
CA LEU A 249 -4.44 5.15 9.57
C LEU A 249 -3.21 4.85 10.43
N PHE A 250 -3.30 3.90 11.37
CA PHE A 250 -2.18 3.47 12.20
C PHE A 250 -1.09 2.78 11.37
N ASN A 251 -1.47 1.90 10.44
CA ASN A 251 -0.51 1.30 9.50
C ASN A 251 0.19 2.35 8.62
N ILE A 252 -0.56 3.38 8.19
CA ILE A 252 0.03 4.49 7.44
C ILE A 252 1.01 5.25 8.33
N TYR A 253 0.63 5.63 9.55
CA TYR A 253 1.50 6.34 10.49
C TYR A 253 2.83 5.62 10.67
N ARG A 254 2.80 4.30 10.91
CA ARG A 254 3.99 3.46 11.06
C ARG A 254 4.89 3.45 9.82
N SER A 255 4.32 3.54 8.62
CA SER A 255 5.09 3.55 7.37
C SER A 255 5.93 4.80 7.14
N TYR A 256 5.74 5.86 7.95
CA TYR A 256 6.53 7.10 7.93
C TYR A 256 7.63 7.15 9.00
N ILE A 257 7.71 6.17 9.90
CA ILE A 257 8.80 6.08 10.87
C ILE A 257 10.11 5.81 10.12
N ASP A 258 11.17 6.51 10.48
CA ASP A 258 12.52 6.17 10.01
C ASP A 258 13.01 4.94 10.75
N TYR A 259 12.87 3.78 10.13
CA TYR A 259 13.23 2.49 10.69
C TYR A 259 14.72 2.36 11.03
N LYS A 260 15.60 3.04 10.29
CA LYS A 260 17.05 2.99 10.53
C LYS A 260 17.45 3.63 11.84
N THR A 261 16.75 4.68 12.26
CA THR A 261 17.08 5.45 13.45
C THR A 261 16.19 5.13 14.64
N HIS A 262 14.96 4.67 14.41
CA HIS A 262 14.01 4.39 15.47
C HIS A 262 14.21 3.00 16.10
N TYR A 263 14.52 1.99 15.31
CA TYR A 263 14.66 0.61 15.78
C TYR A 263 16.12 0.15 15.86
N PRO A 264 16.46 -0.80 16.77
CA PRO A 264 15.58 -1.45 17.74
C PRO A 264 15.27 -0.54 18.95
N VAL A 265 14.04 -0.61 19.46
CA VAL A 265 13.67 0.10 20.69
C VAL A 265 14.04 -0.77 21.90
N LYS A 266 14.87 -0.25 22.78
CA LYS A 266 15.27 -0.94 24.02
C LYS A 266 14.16 -0.87 25.06
N PHE A 267 13.91 -1.99 25.73
CA PHE A 267 13.01 -2.04 26.87
C PHE A 267 13.64 -1.45 28.13
N THR A 268 12.80 -0.94 29.03
CA THR A 268 13.22 -0.60 30.39
C THR A 268 13.30 -1.88 31.21
N GLN A 269 14.50 -2.16 31.75
CA GLN A 269 14.72 -3.26 32.68
C GLN A 269 14.68 -2.74 34.12
N HIS A 270 13.89 -3.40 34.98
CA HIS A 270 13.89 -3.20 36.42
C HIS A 270 14.63 -4.36 37.06
N THR A 271 15.85 -4.13 37.56
CA THR A 271 16.70 -5.16 38.13
C THR A 271 16.81 -5.04 39.66
N ASP A 272 16.78 -6.18 40.35
CA ASP A 272 17.08 -6.29 41.78
C ASP A 272 17.87 -7.60 42.04
N PRO A 273 18.25 -7.93 43.30
CA PRO A 273 18.98 -9.17 43.60
C PRO A 273 18.28 -10.48 43.18
N ARG A 274 16.99 -10.46 42.85
CA ARG A 274 16.22 -11.62 42.39
C ARG A 274 16.27 -11.82 40.87
N GLY A 275 16.67 -10.76 40.11
CA GLY A 275 16.73 -10.79 38.66
C GLY A 275 16.18 -9.52 38.00
N ALA A 276 15.64 -9.63 36.80
CA ALA A 276 15.09 -8.52 36.02
C ALA A 276 13.63 -8.73 35.69
N PHE A 277 12.86 -7.63 35.71
CA PHE A 277 11.50 -7.54 35.19
C PHE A 277 11.48 -6.58 34.00
N VAL A 278 10.85 -7.00 32.90
CA VAL A 278 10.72 -6.23 31.66
C VAL A 278 9.27 -6.33 31.16
N GLU A 279 8.64 -5.18 30.97
CA GLU A 279 7.35 -5.12 30.28
C GLU A 279 7.60 -5.18 28.76
N VAL A 280 7.25 -6.31 28.12
CA VAL A 280 7.55 -6.55 26.71
C VAL A 280 6.53 -5.92 25.78
N ILE A 281 5.26 -5.83 26.20
CA ILE A 281 4.19 -5.26 25.38
C ILE A 281 3.09 -4.66 26.24
N ARG A 282 2.67 -3.46 25.87
CA ARG A 282 1.50 -2.79 26.42
C ARG A 282 0.50 -2.58 25.28
N LEU A 283 -0.74 -2.99 25.50
CA LEU A 283 -1.76 -3.07 24.46
C LEU A 283 -3.00 -2.27 24.80
N GLY A 284 -3.43 -1.41 23.87
CA GLY A 284 -4.78 -0.87 23.79
C GLY A 284 -5.73 -1.73 22.94
N ILE A 285 -5.21 -2.79 22.31
CA ILE A 285 -5.95 -3.71 21.43
C ILE A 285 -5.59 -5.15 21.78
N GLY A 286 -6.49 -6.10 21.47
CA GLY A 286 -6.23 -7.53 21.61
C GLY A 286 -5.21 -8.08 20.62
N GLY A 287 -5.31 -9.35 20.30
CA GLY A 287 -4.43 -10.05 19.37
C GLY A 287 -3.91 -11.36 19.93
N GLN A 288 -2.84 -11.88 19.31
CA GLN A 288 -2.18 -13.11 19.71
C GLN A 288 -0.74 -12.82 20.14
N CYS A 289 -0.39 -13.19 21.37
CA CYS A 289 0.99 -13.17 21.84
C CYS A 289 1.53 -14.59 21.86
N SER A 290 2.69 -14.83 21.28
CA SER A 290 3.32 -16.14 21.21
C SER A 290 4.81 -16.03 21.51
N PHE A 291 5.45 -17.13 21.84
CA PHE A 291 6.90 -17.20 21.87
C PHE A 291 7.41 -18.28 20.91
N SER A 292 8.61 -18.14 20.43
CA SER A 292 9.29 -19.19 19.68
C SER A 292 10.72 -19.35 20.14
N THR A 293 11.23 -20.58 19.96
CA THR A 293 12.65 -20.86 20.07
C THR A 293 13.25 -21.10 18.68
N THR A 294 14.51 -20.75 18.51
CA THR A 294 15.23 -20.96 17.23
C THR A 294 16.63 -21.44 17.55
N VAL A 295 17.00 -22.63 17.03
CA VAL A 295 18.35 -23.20 17.20
C VAL A 295 19.41 -22.36 16.46
N PRO A 296 20.70 -22.42 16.88
CA PRO A 296 21.78 -21.65 16.26
C PRO A 296 21.85 -21.80 14.74
N GLY A 297 22.08 -20.67 14.04
CA GLY A 297 22.23 -20.60 12.60
C GLY A 297 20.95 -20.62 11.77
N ILE A 298 19.81 -20.95 12.37
CA ILE A 298 18.52 -21.05 11.66
C ILE A 298 17.87 -19.68 11.51
N THR A 299 17.24 -19.49 10.35
CA THR A 299 16.41 -18.32 10.00
C THR A 299 14.95 -18.72 9.95
N ARG A 300 14.07 -17.88 10.50
CA ARG A 300 12.60 -18.01 10.45
C ARG A 300 12.02 -16.77 9.82
N GLY A 301 10.81 -16.87 9.25
CA GLY A 301 10.13 -15.75 8.58
C GLY A 301 10.29 -15.84 7.06
N ASN A 302 10.90 -14.83 6.43
CA ASN A 302 10.90 -14.63 4.97
C ASN A 302 9.49 -14.47 4.42
N HIS A 303 8.75 -13.55 5.01
CA HIS A 303 7.41 -13.20 4.57
C HIS A 303 7.10 -11.73 4.86
N TYR A 304 6.02 -11.24 4.30
CA TYR A 304 5.49 -9.92 4.58
C TYR A 304 3.97 -9.93 4.77
N HIS A 305 3.47 -8.84 5.32
CA HIS A 305 2.06 -8.59 5.57
C HIS A 305 1.58 -7.35 4.81
N THR A 306 0.28 -7.29 4.51
CA THR A 306 -0.33 -6.13 3.85
C THR A 306 -1.20 -5.30 4.81
N ARG A 307 -1.61 -5.91 5.96
CA ARG A 307 -2.48 -5.27 6.96
C ARG A 307 -2.09 -5.53 8.41
N LYS A 308 -1.39 -6.65 8.71
CA LYS A 308 -1.07 -7.03 10.07
C LYS A 308 -0.07 -6.09 10.73
N ILE A 309 -0.24 -5.93 12.05
CA ILE A 309 0.69 -5.23 12.93
C ILE A 309 1.41 -6.30 13.74
N GLU A 310 2.73 -6.38 13.65
CA GLU A 310 3.51 -7.41 14.30
C GLU A 310 4.72 -6.82 15.02
N ARG A 311 5.01 -7.32 16.22
CA ARG A 311 6.16 -6.97 17.05
C ARG A 311 6.98 -8.20 17.38
N PHE A 312 8.28 -8.15 17.12
CA PHE A 312 9.25 -9.16 17.55
C PHE A 312 10.14 -8.60 18.65
N ALA A 313 10.20 -9.30 19.79
CA ALA A 313 11.05 -8.97 20.92
C ALA A 313 12.01 -10.14 21.22
N VAL A 314 13.31 -9.85 21.28
CA VAL A 314 14.33 -10.82 21.67
C VAL A 314 14.53 -10.73 23.17
N ILE A 315 14.34 -11.87 23.87
CA ILE A 315 14.40 -11.95 25.33
C ILE A 315 15.54 -12.84 25.85
N LYS A 316 16.15 -13.67 25.00
CA LYS A 316 17.34 -14.47 25.29
C LYS A 316 18.04 -14.86 24.00
N GLY A 317 19.38 -14.88 24.02
CA GLY A 317 20.23 -15.19 22.87
C GLY A 317 20.52 -13.99 22.00
N LYS A 318 21.14 -14.21 20.84
CA LYS A 318 21.52 -13.16 19.88
C LYS A 318 20.80 -13.36 18.54
N ALA A 319 20.17 -12.31 18.07
CA ALA A 319 19.39 -12.33 16.82
C ALA A 319 19.85 -11.28 15.84
N LEU A 320 19.74 -11.60 14.55
CA LEU A 320 19.69 -10.65 13.45
C LEU A 320 18.26 -10.63 12.92
N ILE A 321 17.57 -9.50 13.05
CA ILE A 321 16.29 -9.24 12.37
C ILE A 321 16.59 -8.43 11.13
N GLN A 322 16.07 -8.87 10.00
CA GLN A 322 16.24 -8.20 8.71
C GLN A 322 14.91 -7.77 8.15
N LEU A 323 14.87 -6.57 7.59
CA LEU A 323 13.71 -6.00 6.90
C LEU A 323 14.12 -5.51 5.53
N ARG A 324 13.32 -5.81 4.50
CA ARG A 324 13.47 -5.23 3.17
C ARG A 324 12.10 -4.81 2.63
N LYS A 325 11.98 -3.54 2.27
CA LYS A 325 10.76 -3.08 1.58
C LYS A 325 10.62 -3.81 0.24
N ILE A 326 9.44 -4.34 -0.05
CA ILE A 326 9.20 -4.95 -1.37
C ILE A 326 9.44 -3.91 -2.48
N ASP A 327 9.83 -4.35 -3.65
CA ASP A 327 10.28 -3.52 -4.77
C ASP A 327 11.57 -2.72 -4.52
N THR A 328 12.34 -3.07 -3.48
CA THR A 328 13.67 -2.49 -3.24
C THR A 328 14.68 -3.59 -2.93
N ASN A 329 15.97 -3.26 -3.04
CA ASN A 329 17.08 -4.17 -2.71
C ASN A 329 17.76 -3.80 -1.39
N GLU A 330 17.32 -2.73 -0.72
CA GLU A 330 17.93 -2.30 0.54
C GLU A 330 17.44 -3.17 1.69
N VAL A 331 18.38 -3.85 2.36
CA VAL A 331 18.13 -4.64 3.56
C VAL A 331 18.53 -3.84 4.79
N LEU A 332 17.65 -3.79 5.77
CA LEU A 332 17.90 -3.17 7.08
C LEU A 332 18.21 -4.29 8.08
N ASP A 333 19.39 -4.24 8.69
CA ASP A 333 19.88 -5.22 9.65
C ASP A 333 19.76 -4.68 11.08
N PHE A 334 19.09 -5.42 11.97
CA PHE A 334 18.93 -5.09 13.39
C PHE A 334 19.50 -6.23 14.23
N TYR A 335 20.59 -5.92 14.97
CA TYR A 335 21.25 -6.86 15.87
C TYR A 335 20.69 -6.69 17.27
N LEU A 336 20.10 -7.76 17.82
CA LEU A 336 19.50 -7.77 19.16
C LEU A 336 20.17 -8.80 20.05
N ASP A 337 20.31 -8.43 21.33
CA ASP A 337 20.85 -9.30 22.38
C ASP A 337 19.85 -9.37 23.54
N GLY A 338 19.45 -10.59 23.95
CA GLY A 338 18.50 -10.81 25.03
C GLY A 338 18.98 -10.30 26.41
N ASN A 339 20.26 -10.00 26.57
CA ASN A 339 20.79 -9.31 27.76
C ASN A 339 20.40 -7.81 27.80
N GLU A 340 20.13 -7.22 26.65
CA GLU A 340 19.55 -5.88 26.49
C GLU A 340 18.25 -6.00 25.68
N PRO A 341 17.16 -6.52 26.26
CA PRO A 341 15.95 -6.82 25.53
C PRO A 341 15.44 -5.64 24.71
N ALA A 342 15.14 -5.91 23.44
CA ALA A 342 14.70 -4.93 22.49
C ALA A 342 13.67 -5.54 21.52
N TYR A 343 12.97 -4.69 20.80
CA TYR A 343 12.03 -5.12 19.79
C TYR A 343 12.19 -4.39 18.46
N VAL A 344 11.66 -5.00 17.42
CA VAL A 344 11.43 -4.41 16.11
C VAL A 344 9.98 -4.67 15.72
N ASP A 345 9.28 -3.65 15.23
CA ASP A 345 7.95 -3.78 14.67
C ASP A 345 8.01 -3.95 13.16
N MET A 346 7.21 -4.87 12.63
CA MET A 346 7.17 -5.18 11.21
C MET A 346 6.17 -4.26 10.50
N PRO A 347 6.62 -3.41 9.56
CA PRO A 347 5.70 -2.60 8.77
C PRO A 347 5.05 -3.43 7.66
N ILE A 348 3.87 -3.01 7.23
CA ILE A 348 3.25 -3.60 6.03
C ILE A 348 4.14 -3.40 4.80
N TRP A 349 4.10 -4.37 3.87
CA TRP A 349 4.89 -4.37 2.64
C TRP A 349 6.42 -4.38 2.86
N TYR A 350 6.86 -4.93 4.00
CA TYR A 350 8.27 -5.27 4.21
C TYR A 350 8.40 -6.77 4.47
N THR A 351 9.18 -7.44 3.62
CA THR A 351 9.59 -8.80 3.93
C THR A 351 10.58 -8.77 5.09
N HIS A 352 10.43 -9.72 6.00
CA HIS A 352 11.23 -9.78 7.21
C HIS A 352 11.58 -11.20 7.59
N ASN A 353 12.68 -11.32 8.31
CA ASN A 353 13.11 -12.56 8.92
C ASN A 353 13.81 -12.30 10.26
N ILE A 354 14.00 -13.38 11.03
CA ILE A 354 14.84 -13.40 12.24
C ILE A 354 15.76 -14.60 12.17
N LYS A 355 17.06 -14.37 12.35
CA LYS A 355 18.11 -15.38 12.37
C LYS A 355 18.74 -15.47 13.76
N ASN A 356 18.92 -16.67 14.27
CA ASN A 356 19.76 -16.91 15.44
C ASN A 356 21.24 -16.85 15.03
N ILE A 357 21.93 -15.80 15.49
CA ILE A 357 23.36 -15.57 15.24
C ILE A 357 24.24 -15.89 16.47
N GLY A 358 23.63 -16.41 17.55
CA GLY A 358 24.31 -16.87 18.75
C GLY A 358 24.67 -18.35 18.70
N GLU A 359 25.28 -18.83 19.78
CA GLU A 359 25.69 -20.23 19.97
C GLU A 359 24.67 -21.05 20.77
N GLU A 360 23.72 -20.39 21.42
CA GLU A 360 22.62 -21.01 22.18
C GLU A 360 21.27 -20.75 21.54
N GLU A 361 20.23 -21.40 22.08
CA GLU A 361 18.87 -21.27 21.62
C GLU A 361 18.37 -19.83 21.81
N LEU A 362 17.83 -19.23 20.74
CA LEU A 362 17.23 -17.90 20.73
C LEU A 362 15.78 -17.99 21.22
N TYR A 363 15.38 -17.14 22.15
CA TYR A 363 13.99 -16.98 22.59
C TYR A 363 13.44 -15.64 22.13
N THR A 364 12.33 -15.71 21.39
CA THR A 364 11.64 -14.52 20.85
C THR A 364 10.19 -14.54 21.31
N ILE A 365 9.70 -13.41 21.82
CA ILE A 365 8.27 -13.15 21.99
C ILE A 365 7.83 -12.34 20.78
N PHE A 366 6.69 -12.74 20.20
CA PHE A 366 6.06 -11.94 19.14
C PHE A 366 4.57 -11.78 19.39
N TRP A 367 4.08 -10.62 19.05
CA TRP A 367 2.67 -10.25 19.10
C TRP A 367 2.19 -9.84 17.73
N ILE A 368 0.94 -10.19 17.43
CA ILE A 368 0.25 -9.82 16.22
C ILE A 368 -1.18 -9.38 16.54
N ASN A 369 -1.69 -8.34 15.89
CA ASN A 369 -2.97 -7.71 16.23
C ASN A 369 -4.21 -8.58 15.98
N GLU A 370 -4.09 -9.66 15.23
CA GLU A 370 -5.17 -10.60 14.95
C GLU A 370 -4.70 -12.05 15.12
N PRO A 371 -5.53 -12.98 15.61
CA PRO A 371 -5.20 -14.39 15.62
C PRO A 371 -4.89 -14.93 14.22
N PHE A 372 -4.00 -15.93 14.15
CA PHE A 372 -3.71 -16.60 12.89
C PHE A 372 -4.96 -17.29 12.35
N ASN A 373 -5.32 -16.96 11.11
CA ASN A 373 -6.41 -17.63 10.38
C ASN A 373 -5.84 -18.18 9.05
N PRO A 374 -5.80 -19.51 8.85
CA PRO A 374 -5.24 -20.11 7.63
C PRO A 374 -6.02 -19.75 6.37
N ASP A 375 -7.34 -19.49 6.48
CA ASP A 375 -8.17 -19.10 5.33
C ASP A 375 -8.00 -17.64 4.92
N ASN A 376 -7.40 -16.81 5.77
CA ASN A 376 -7.11 -15.40 5.52
C ASN A 376 -5.81 -15.00 6.23
N ALA A 377 -4.71 -15.64 5.86
CA ALA A 377 -3.46 -15.58 6.60
C ALA A 377 -2.75 -14.23 6.53
N ASP A 378 -2.97 -13.40 5.49
CA ASP A 378 -2.19 -12.17 5.22
C ASP A 378 -0.69 -12.35 5.45
N THR A 379 -0.15 -13.48 4.95
CA THR A 379 1.25 -13.85 5.10
C THR A 379 1.75 -14.35 3.74
N TYR A 380 2.65 -13.60 3.13
CA TYR A 380 3.13 -13.84 1.78
C TYR A 380 4.63 -14.11 1.80
N PHE A 381 5.04 -15.30 1.35
CA PHE A 381 6.44 -15.69 1.32
C PHE A 381 7.24 -14.82 0.35
N LEU A 382 8.34 -14.27 0.84
CA LEU A 382 9.34 -13.56 0.04
C LEU A 382 10.63 -13.48 0.85
N GLU A 383 11.75 -13.92 0.29
CA GLU A 383 13.06 -13.78 0.95
C GLU A 383 13.46 -12.30 1.11
N VAL A 384 14.15 -12.03 2.21
CA VAL A 384 14.68 -10.69 2.49
C VAL A 384 15.84 -10.35 1.56
#